data_15ba432828633e75748be1ef6302ff2f
#
_entry.id   15ba432828633e75748be1ef6302ff2f
#
_cell.length_a   1.000
_cell.length_b   1.000
_cell.length_c   1.000
_cell.angle_alpha   90.00
_cell.angle_beta   90.00
_cell.angle_gamma   90.00
#
_symmetry.space_group_name_H-M   'P 1'
#
loop_
_entity.id
_entity.type
_entity.pdbx_description
1 polymer ?
#
loop_
_entity_poly.entity_id
_entity_poly.type
_entity_poly.pdbx_seq_one_letter_code
_entity_poly.pdbx_strand_id
1 'polypeptide(L)'
;RQTQLVLHPLGNGIARPRMTADKRRPYVYPRPDMGVFIERWLEIKRTSLSRVTVDHCAVSLRRFVDFLVRYDPKIEKFANVTSEVMTAFLIDLRSQVGARTKRPLSITAQRSRALHVAQFLSEGAAWEWPDFPTRPVLNTRDLPRLPQRLPRYIPAEQLGPLMEEVRKLPCDFQRAAILTARWSGARRTEIARLPVDCLDTYPDGTPRLRIPAGKTYRERLVPL
;
A
#
# COMPACT_ATOMS: atom_id res chain seq x y z
N ARG A 1 8.90 -22.84 -16.84
CA ARG A 1 8.17 -23.08 -15.56
C ARG A 1 8.79 -22.18 -14.52
N GLN A 2 8.08 -21.13 -14.10
CA GLN A 2 8.51 -20.25 -13.01
C GLN A 2 8.36 -21.03 -11.69
N THR A 3 9.47 -21.40 -11.08
CA THR A 3 9.48 -21.95 -9.73
C THR A 3 9.38 -20.77 -8.77
N GLN A 4 8.20 -20.52 -8.22
CA GLN A 4 8.04 -19.56 -7.11
C GLN A 4 8.69 -20.15 -5.87
N LEU A 5 9.79 -19.53 -5.43
CA LEU A 5 10.40 -19.80 -4.12
C LEU A 5 9.45 -19.36 -3.01
N VAL A 6 8.78 -20.33 -2.40
CA VAL A 6 7.94 -20.11 -1.23
C VAL A 6 8.82 -20.09 0.01
N LEU A 7 9.00 -18.91 0.60
CA LEU A 7 9.64 -18.77 1.90
C LEU A 7 8.77 -19.42 2.97
N HIS A 8 9.21 -20.54 3.53
CA HIS A 8 8.62 -21.10 4.73
C HIS A 8 9.03 -20.27 5.96
N PRO A 9 8.10 -19.85 6.82
CA PRO A 9 8.43 -19.21 8.09
C PRO A 9 9.10 -20.23 9.01
N LEU A 10 10.18 -19.81 9.68
CA LEU A 10 10.80 -20.58 10.76
C LEU A 10 9.82 -20.75 11.92
N GLY A 11 9.58 -21.99 12.29
CA GLY A 11 8.72 -22.39 13.41
C GLY A 11 7.65 -23.37 12.94
N ASN A 12 7.32 -24.34 13.79
CA ASN A 12 6.32 -25.40 13.57
C ASN A 12 4.88 -24.87 13.37
N GLY A 13 4.74 -23.73 12.73
CA GLY A 13 3.47 -23.13 12.38
C GLY A 13 3.08 -23.54 10.98
N ILE A 14 2.02 -24.34 10.86
CA ILE A 14 1.27 -24.51 9.62
C ILE A 14 1.03 -23.12 9.02
N ALA A 15 1.60 -22.86 7.86
CA ALA A 15 1.37 -21.61 7.14
C ALA A 15 -0.14 -21.43 7.01
N ARG A 16 -0.71 -20.45 7.71
CA ARG A 16 -2.14 -20.15 7.57
C ARG A 16 -2.38 -19.82 6.11
N PRO A 17 -3.26 -20.58 5.42
CA PRO A 17 -3.55 -20.27 4.04
C PRO A 17 -3.98 -18.81 3.96
N ARG A 18 -3.31 -18.01 3.12
CA ARG A 18 -3.79 -16.67 2.80
C ARG A 18 -5.20 -16.86 2.25
N MET A 19 -6.20 -16.39 2.96
CA MET A 19 -7.55 -16.34 2.40
C MET A 19 -7.47 -15.59 1.08
N THR A 20 -7.64 -16.31 -0.02
CA THR A 20 -7.77 -15.73 -1.34
C THR A 20 -8.95 -14.78 -1.34
N ALA A 21 -8.88 -13.70 -2.09
CA ALA A 21 -9.89 -12.63 -2.15
C ALA A 21 -11.32 -13.16 -2.45
N ASP A 22 -11.42 -14.35 -3.05
CA ASP A 22 -12.68 -15.01 -3.45
C ASP A 22 -13.58 -15.47 -2.28
N LYS A 23 -13.11 -15.48 -1.05
CA LYS A 23 -13.91 -15.90 0.11
C LYS A 23 -14.46 -14.74 0.95
N ARG A 24 -14.20 -13.50 0.58
CA ARG A 24 -14.78 -12.34 1.26
C ARG A 24 -16.16 -12.08 0.67
N ARG A 25 -17.20 -12.06 1.52
CA ARG A 25 -18.52 -11.57 1.11
C ARG A 25 -18.36 -10.20 0.46
N PRO A 26 -19.02 -9.93 -0.68
CA PRO A 26 -18.98 -8.62 -1.31
C PRO A 26 -19.45 -7.57 -0.30
N TYR A 27 -18.82 -6.42 -0.29
CA TYR A 27 -19.27 -5.32 0.55
C TYR A 27 -20.58 -4.77 -0.01
N VAL A 28 -21.60 -4.69 0.84
CA VAL A 28 -22.89 -4.09 0.47
C VAL A 28 -22.84 -2.61 0.85
N TYR A 29 -22.96 -1.76 -0.14
CA TYR A 29 -22.99 -0.32 0.09
C TYR A 29 -24.33 0.10 0.71
N PRO A 30 -24.33 0.87 1.82
CA PRO A 30 -25.55 1.39 2.41
C PRO A 30 -26.25 2.41 1.48
N ARG A 31 -25.56 2.91 0.48
CA ARG A 31 -26.06 3.73 -0.62
C ARG A 31 -25.66 3.07 -1.95
N PRO A 32 -26.54 2.26 -2.56
CA PRO A 32 -26.22 1.51 -3.78
C PRO A 32 -25.76 2.42 -4.93
N ASP A 33 -26.43 3.57 -5.12
CA ASP A 33 -26.11 4.51 -6.20
C ASP A 33 -24.68 5.08 -6.07
N MET A 34 -24.27 5.44 -4.85
CA MET A 34 -22.87 5.81 -4.58
C MET A 34 -21.91 4.65 -4.84
N GLY A 35 -22.35 3.44 -4.52
CA GLY A 35 -21.60 2.21 -4.74
C GLY A 35 -21.24 1.98 -6.21
N VAL A 36 -22.18 2.24 -7.13
CA VAL A 36 -21.97 2.11 -8.58
C VAL A 36 -20.80 3.00 -9.05
N PHE A 37 -20.76 4.26 -8.64
CA PHE A 37 -19.66 5.16 -9.00
C PHE A 37 -18.33 4.71 -8.40
N ILE A 38 -18.33 4.23 -7.15
CA ILE A 38 -17.12 3.75 -6.50
C ILE A 38 -16.55 2.53 -7.23
N GLU A 39 -17.37 1.51 -7.53
CA GLU A 39 -16.87 0.31 -8.20
C GLU A 39 -16.40 0.63 -9.63
N ARG A 40 -17.10 1.52 -10.36
CA ARG A 40 -16.65 2.02 -11.66
C ARG A 40 -15.28 2.71 -11.57
N TRP A 41 -15.08 3.57 -10.59
CA TRP A 41 -13.79 4.23 -10.37
C TRP A 41 -12.69 3.24 -10.02
N LEU A 42 -12.97 2.29 -9.15
CA LEU A 42 -12.00 1.24 -8.77
C LEU A 42 -11.61 0.38 -9.97
N GLU A 43 -12.55 0.08 -10.88
CA GLU A 43 -12.26 -0.65 -12.12
C GLU A 43 -11.28 0.13 -13.00
N ILE A 44 -11.51 1.43 -13.20
CA ILE A 44 -10.58 2.29 -13.93
C ILE A 44 -9.19 2.29 -13.24
N LYS A 45 -9.14 2.38 -11.90
CA LYS A 45 -7.86 2.36 -11.17
C LYS A 45 -7.11 1.03 -11.23
N ARG A 46 -7.79 -0.09 -11.45
CA ARG A 46 -7.15 -1.39 -11.68
C ARG A 46 -6.27 -1.43 -12.92
N THR A 47 -6.52 -0.56 -13.89
CA THR A 47 -5.70 -0.47 -15.12
C THR A 47 -4.30 0.12 -14.87
N SER A 48 -4.13 0.95 -13.84
CA SER A 48 -2.90 1.74 -13.62
C SER A 48 -2.28 1.53 -12.23
N LEU A 49 -3.05 1.11 -11.24
CA LEU A 49 -2.58 0.96 -9.88
C LEU A 49 -2.39 -0.51 -9.49
N SER A 50 -1.47 -0.75 -8.54
CA SER A 50 -1.32 -2.09 -7.98
C SER A 50 -2.60 -2.53 -7.24
N ARG A 51 -2.88 -3.85 -7.26
CA ARG A 51 -4.03 -4.43 -6.54
C ARG A 51 -4.11 -3.96 -5.08
N VAL A 52 -2.96 -3.93 -4.38
CA VAL A 52 -2.92 -3.49 -2.98
C VAL A 52 -3.35 -2.03 -2.82
N THR A 53 -2.95 -1.17 -3.76
CA THR A 53 -3.36 0.25 -3.75
C THR A 53 -4.86 0.38 -3.97
N VAL A 54 -5.41 -0.35 -4.96
CA VAL A 54 -6.85 -0.35 -5.24
C VAL A 54 -7.66 -0.87 -4.05
N ASP A 55 -7.19 -1.93 -3.37
CA ASP A 55 -7.81 -2.44 -2.15
C ASP A 55 -7.83 -1.38 -1.04
N HIS A 56 -6.77 -0.58 -0.89
CA HIS A 56 -6.73 0.53 0.07
C HIS A 56 -7.70 1.66 -0.32
N CYS A 57 -7.80 1.98 -1.60
CA CYS A 57 -8.80 2.94 -2.10
C CYS A 57 -10.22 2.45 -1.78
N ALA A 58 -10.53 1.18 -2.09
CA ALA A 58 -11.82 0.59 -1.81
C ALA A 58 -12.20 0.68 -0.33
N VAL A 59 -11.28 0.32 0.56
CA VAL A 59 -11.51 0.44 2.02
C VAL A 59 -11.77 1.89 2.42
N SER A 60 -11.05 2.86 1.83
CA SER A 60 -11.22 4.28 2.16
C SER A 60 -12.59 4.79 1.72
N LEU A 61 -13.02 4.45 0.50
CA LEU A 61 -14.30 4.90 -0.06
C LEU A 61 -15.49 4.26 0.64
N ARG A 62 -15.42 2.96 0.98
CA ARG A 62 -16.44 2.27 1.77
C ARG A 62 -16.64 2.94 3.13
N ARG A 63 -15.53 3.23 3.82
CA ARG A 63 -15.56 3.95 5.11
C ARG A 63 -16.12 5.35 4.99
N PHE A 64 -15.89 6.01 3.86
CA PHE A 64 -16.45 7.33 3.60
C PHE A 64 -17.97 7.27 3.43
N VAL A 65 -18.49 6.31 2.66
CA VAL A 65 -19.95 6.13 2.52
C VAL A 65 -20.59 5.75 3.86
N ASP A 66 -19.97 4.85 4.64
CA ASP A 66 -20.43 4.53 6.00
C ASP A 66 -20.45 5.76 6.91
N PHE A 67 -19.48 6.67 6.76
CA PHE A 67 -19.44 7.94 7.49
C PHE A 67 -20.59 8.85 7.04
N LEU A 68 -20.80 9.06 5.74
CA LEU A 68 -21.85 9.94 5.21
C LEU A 68 -23.22 9.56 5.74
N VAL A 69 -23.57 8.28 5.73
CA VAL A 69 -24.85 7.79 6.25
C VAL A 69 -25.03 8.05 7.74
N ARG A 70 -23.95 7.98 8.53
CA ARG A 70 -24.00 8.28 9.98
C ARG A 70 -24.00 9.77 10.28
N TYR A 71 -23.29 10.55 9.45
CA TYR A 71 -23.14 12.00 9.65
C TYR A 71 -24.41 12.77 9.28
N ASP A 72 -24.92 12.54 8.09
CA ASP A 72 -26.20 13.09 7.64
C ASP A 72 -26.85 12.15 6.61
N PRO A 73 -27.92 11.45 7.03
CA PRO A 73 -28.65 10.56 6.13
C PRO A 73 -29.25 11.24 4.88
N LYS A 74 -29.36 12.57 4.85
CA LYS A 74 -29.85 13.33 3.69
C LYS A 74 -28.81 13.47 2.57
N ILE A 75 -27.53 13.14 2.84
CA ILE A 75 -26.48 13.12 1.81
C ILE A 75 -26.68 11.86 0.97
N GLU A 76 -27.41 11.96 -0.11
CA GLU A 76 -27.69 10.86 -1.04
C GLU A 76 -26.79 10.84 -2.26
N LYS A 77 -26.14 11.97 -2.58
CA LYS A 77 -25.28 12.16 -3.76
C LYS A 77 -23.94 12.76 -3.36
N PHE A 78 -22.90 12.47 -4.13
CA PHE A 78 -21.58 13.05 -3.89
C PHE A 78 -21.58 14.58 -4.13
N ALA A 79 -22.48 15.11 -4.97
CA ALA A 79 -22.65 16.55 -5.15
C ALA A 79 -22.99 17.29 -3.85
N ASN A 80 -23.58 16.60 -2.87
CA ASN A 80 -23.91 17.17 -1.56
C ASN A 80 -22.72 17.17 -0.58
N VAL A 81 -21.58 16.60 -0.98
CA VAL A 81 -20.37 16.62 -0.17
C VAL A 81 -19.71 17.99 -0.25
N THR A 82 -19.73 18.72 0.86
CA THR A 82 -19.10 20.03 1.00
C THR A 82 -17.75 19.94 1.71
N SER A 83 -17.01 21.05 1.78
CA SER A 83 -15.78 21.13 2.58
C SER A 83 -16.04 20.90 4.07
N GLU A 84 -17.21 21.27 4.58
CA GLU A 84 -17.61 21.00 5.97
C GLU A 84 -17.76 19.50 6.22
N VAL A 85 -18.41 18.78 5.30
CA VAL A 85 -18.54 17.32 5.37
C VAL A 85 -17.15 16.66 5.34
N MET A 86 -16.25 17.14 4.50
CA MET A 86 -14.88 16.62 4.46
C MET A 86 -14.10 16.92 5.74
N THR A 87 -14.30 18.10 6.33
CA THR A 87 -13.69 18.43 7.63
C THR A 87 -14.22 17.52 8.73
N ALA A 88 -15.52 17.28 8.78
CA ALA A 88 -16.13 16.33 9.71
C ALA A 88 -15.59 14.89 9.50
N PHE A 89 -15.39 14.49 8.25
CA PHE A 89 -14.74 13.20 7.96
C PHE A 89 -13.30 13.12 8.45
N LEU A 90 -12.51 14.19 8.34
CA LEU A 90 -11.16 14.25 8.89
C LEU A 90 -11.16 14.09 10.42
N ILE A 91 -12.16 14.67 11.10
CA ILE A 91 -12.34 14.53 12.56
C ILE A 91 -12.71 13.07 12.89
N ASP A 92 -13.65 12.47 12.16
CA ASP A 92 -14.06 11.08 12.33
C ASP A 92 -12.88 10.12 12.15
N LEU A 93 -12.01 10.36 11.16
CA LEU A 93 -10.81 9.54 10.94
C LEU A 93 -9.86 9.49 12.15
N ARG A 94 -9.83 10.53 12.99
CA ARG A 94 -8.97 10.57 14.19
C ARG A 94 -9.47 9.63 15.27
N SER A 95 -10.78 9.45 15.37
CA SER A 95 -11.41 8.54 16.34
C SER A 95 -11.46 7.09 15.88
N GLN A 96 -11.25 6.83 14.57
CA GLN A 96 -11.32 5.48 14.02
C GLN A 96 -10.20 4.56 14.52
N VAL A 97 -10.56 3.33 14.77
CA VAL A 97 -9.66 2.27 15.21
C VAL A 97 -9.42 1.29 14.05
N GLY A 98 -8.18 0.88 13.88
CA GLY A 98 -7.80 -0.13 12.88
C GLY A 98 -8.42 -1.49 13.20
N ALA A 99 -9.13 -2.08 12.23
CA ALA A 99 -9.86 -3.34 12.42
C ALA A 99 -8.97 -4.49 12.95
N ARG A 100 -7.74 -4.58 12.45
CA ARG A 100 -6.77 -5.62 12.83
C ARG A 100 -5.97 -5.27 14.07
N THR A 101 -5.51 -4.02 14.16
CA THR A 101 -4.57 -3.60 15.21
C THR A 101 -5.26 -3.19 16.51
N LYS A 102 -6.57 -2.91 16.45
CA LYS A 102 -7.36 -2.36 17.55
C LYS A 102 -6.76 -1.08 18.17
N ARG A 103 -5.93 -0.38 17.40
CA ARG A 103 -5.28 0.87 17.78
C ARG A 103 -5.82 2.02 16.93
N PRO A 104 -5.76 3.27 17.43
CA PRO A 104 -6.12 4.43 16.62
C PRO A 104 -5.37 4.44 15.28
N LEU A 105 -6.00 4.97 14.24
CA LEU A 105 -5.35 5.09 12.94
C LEU A 105 -4.12 5.99 13.04
N SER A 106 -3.02 5.54 12.44
CA SER A 106 -1.84 6.39 12.30
C SER A 106 -2.16 7.62 11.44
N ILE A 107 -1.46 8.73 11.68
CA ILE A 107 -1.58 9.96 10.88
C ILE A 107 -1.41 9.69 9.38
N THR A 108 -0.47 8.82 9.02
CA THR A 108 -0.27 8.39 7.62
C THR A 108 -1.52 7.69 7.06
N ALA A 109 -2.18 6.82 7.84
CA ALA A 109 -3.38 6.13 7.41
C ALA A 109 -4.57 7.09 7.27
N GLN A 110 -4.73 8.04 8.21
CA GLN A 110 -5.75 9.08 8.14
C GLN A 110 -5.58 9.93 6.87
N ARG A 111 -4.36 10.43 6.64
CA ARG A 111 -4.02 11.21 5.45
C ARG A 111 -4.27 10.44 4.15
N SER A 112 -3.83 9.18 4.07
CA SER A 112 -4.04 8.36 2.87
C SER A 112 -5.52 8.14 2.58
N ARG A 113 -6.34 7.88 3.61
CA ARG A 113 -7.79 7.72 3.43
C ARG A 113 -8.45 8.99 2.91
N ALA A 114 -8.12 10.14 3.50
CA ALA A 114 -8.63 11.43 3.05
C ALA A 114 -8.24 11.73 1.60
N LEU A 115 -6.98 11.44 1.23
CA LEU A 115 -6.49 11.63 -0.14
C LEU A 115 -7.21 10.72 -1.14
N HIS A 116 -7.47 9.46 -0.81
CA HIS A 116 -8.21 8.56 -1.69
C HIS A 116 -9.64 9.07 -1.96
N VAL A 117 -10.31 9.61 -0.93
CA VAL A 117 -11.64 10.21 -1.08
C VAL A 117 -11.58 11.48 -1.92
N ALA A 118 -10.65 12.38 -1.62
CA ALA A 118 -10.48 13.61 -2.39
C ALA A 118 -10.16 13.34 -3.86
N GLN A 119 -9.30 12.37 -4.14
CA GLN A 119 -8.96 11.95 -5.49
C GLN A 119 -10.18 11.40 -6.23
N PHE A 120 -10.96 10.53 -5.60
CA PHE A 120 -12.19 9.98 -6.18
C PHE A 120 -13.18 11.10 -6.54
N LEU A 121 -13.45 12.03 -5.62
CA LEU A 121 -14.38 13.13 -5.84
C LEU A 121 -13.90 14.10 -6.94
N SER A 122 -12.60 14.42 -6.94
CA SER A 122 -12.00 15.29 -7.94
C SER A 122 -11.98 14.66 -9.34
N GLU A 123 -11.66 13.38 -9.44
CA GLU A 123 -11.65 12.68 -10.72
C GLU A 123 -13.05 12.45 -11.27
N GLY A 124 -14.04 12.12 -10.42
CA GLY A 124 -15.42 12.01 -10.85
C GLY A 124 -15.97 13.32 -11.39
N ALA A 125 -15.61 14.44 -10.76
CA ALA A 125 -15.93 15.78 -11.27
C ALA A 125 -15.23 16.07 -12.60
N ALA A 126 -13.94 15.78 -12.71
CA ALA A 126 -13.15 15.97 -13.93
C ALA A 126 -13.63 15.09 -15.12
N TRP A 127 -14.23 13.94 -14.83
CA TRP A 127 -14.86 13.07 -15.83
C TRP A 127 -16.31 13.40 -16.09
N GLU A 128 -16.79 14.53 -15.56
CA GLU A 128 -18.15 15.02 -15.73
C GLU A 128 -19.22 13.98 -15.33
N TRP A 129 -18.91 13.15 -14.34
CA TRP A 129 -19.89 12.21 -13.84
C TRP A 129 -21.02 12.95 -13.13
N PRO A 130 -22.27 12.53 -13.33
CA PRO A 130 -23.39 13.14 -12.63
C PRO A 130 -23.26 12.98 -11.12
N ASP A 131 -23.82 13.91 -10.38
CA ASP A 131 -23.90 13.86 -8.93
C ASP A 131 -22.53 13.97 -8.20
N PHE A 132 -21.53 14.62 -8.81
CA PHE A 132 -20.23 14.92 -8.18
C PHE A 132 -20.09 16.43 -7.87
N PRO A 133 -19.23 16.79 -6.88
CA PRO A 133 -18.99 18.18 -6.52
C PRO A 133 -18.33 18.94 -7.68
N THR A 134 -18.83 20.12 -7.99
CA THR A 134 -18.25 20.99 -9.05
C THR A 134 -17.00 21.74 -8.60
N ARG A 135 -16.70 21.74 -7.30
CA ARG A 135 -15.53 22.41 -6.70
C ARG A 135 -14.73 21.45 -5.84
N PRO A 136 -13.42 21.64 -5.69
CA PRO A 136 -12.62 20.87 -4.75
C PRO A 136 -13.16 20.98 -3.33
N VAL A 137 -13.43 19.85 -2.70
CA VAL A 137 -14.02 19.78 -1.34
C VAL A 137 -12.96 19.63 -0.24
N LEU A 138 -11.71 19.41 -0.61
CA LEU A 138 -10.59 19.27 0.33
C LEU A 138 -9.34 19.95 -0.22
N ASN A 139 -8.75 20.81 0.59
CA ASN A 139 -7.46 21.40 0.30
C ASN A 139 -6.34 20.52 0.91
N THR A 140 -5.19 20.43 0.24
CA THR A 140 -4.03 19.71 0.77
C THR A 140 -3.50 20.28 2.10
N ARG A 141 -3.77 21.55 2.38
CA ARG A 141 -3.42 22.23 3.65
C ARG A 141 -4.23 21.72 4.83
N ASP A 142 -5.44 21.20 4.59
CA ASP A 142 -6.34 20.70 5.62
C ASP A 142 -5.98 19.27 6.07
N LEU A 143 -5.11 18.62 5.31
CA LEU A 143 -4.66 17.28 5.61
C LEU A 143 -3.71 17.24 6.82
N PRO A 144 -3.78 16.18 7.66
CA PRO A 144 -2.85 16.01 8.76
C PRO A 144 -1.40 16.08 8.28
N ARG A 145 -0.56 16.88 8.99
CA ARG A 145 0.86 16.95 8.69
C ARG A 145 1.54 15.65 9.07
N LEU A 146 2.37 15.13 8.17
CA LEU A 146 3.16 13.94 8.47
C LEU A 146 4.41 14.36 9.26
N PRO A 147 4.72 13.71 10.39
CA PRO A 147 5.96 13.95 11.08
C PRO A 147 7.12 13.51 10.19
N GLN A 148 8.09 14.40 10.04
CA GLN A 148 9.34 14.07 9.36
C GLN A 148 10.15 13.15 10.27
N ARG A 149 10.30 11.91 9.86
CA ARG A 149 11.09 10.92 10.60
C ARG A 149 12.50 10.89 10.04
N LEU A 150 13.47 10.89 10.92
CA LEU A 150 14.85 10.61 10.54
C LEU A 150 14.96 9.20 9.94
N PRO A 151 15.77 9.01 8.91
CA PRO A 151 16.09 7.70 8.40
C PRO A 151 16.63 6.80 9.52
N ARG A 152 16.13 5.56 9.58
CA ARG A 152 16.70 4.57 10.51
C ARG A 152 17.92 3.96 9.83
N TYR A 153 19.03 3.95 10.54
CA TYR A 153 20.24 3.28 10.12
C TYR A 153 20.74 2.36 11.24
N ILE A 154 21.55 1.40 10.88
CA ILE A 154 22.26 0.55 11.85
C ILE A 154 23.63 1.21 12.08
N PRO A 155 23.96 1.63 13.30
CA PRO A 155 25.27 2.19 13.60
C PRO A 155 26.40 1.26 13.20
N ALA A 156 27.55 1.83 12.81
CA ALA A 156 28.67 1.06 12.30
C ALA A 156 29.19 0.03 13.32
N GLU A 157 29.21 0.40 14.60
CA GLU A 157 29.60 -0.46 15.72
C GLU A 157 28.67 -1.67 15.92
N GLN A 158 27.42 -1.58 15.49
CA GLN A 158 26.44 -2.68 15.57
C GLN A 158 26.43 -3.51 14.29
N LEU A 159 26.85 -2.94 13.18
CA LEU A 159 26.78 -3.59 11.88
C LEU A 159 27.74 -4.78 11.78
N GLY A 160 28.97 -4.65 12.27
CA GLY A 160 29.96 -5.73 12.29
C GLY A 160 29.45 -6.97 13.02
N PRO A 161 29.11 -6.87 14.31
CA PRO A 161 28.52 -7.99 15.07
C PRO A 161 27.27 -8.58 14.43
N LEU A 162 26.38 -7.73 13.89
CA LEU A 162 25.20 -8.22 13.17
C LEU A 162 25.57 -9.07 11.96
N MET A 163 26.55 -8.67 11.17
CA MET A 163 26.98 -9.41 9.99
C MET A 163 27.67 -10.72 10.34
N GLU A 164 28.37 -10.81 11.49
CA GLU A 164 28.91 -12.07 12.00
C GLU A 164 27.79 -13.06 12.33
N GLU A 165 26.75 -12.61 13.02
CA GLU A 165 25.58 -13.47 13.30
C GLU A 165 24.84 -13.89 12.04
N VAL A 166 24.74 -13.01 11.04
CA VAL A 166 24.15 -13.35 9.73
C VAL A 166 24.93 -14.48 9.05
N ARG A 167 26.26 -14.47 9.11
CA ARG A 167 27.12 -15.54 8.52
C ARG A 167 26.91 -16.90 9.19
N LYS A 168 26.53 -16.91 10.48
CA LYS A 168 26.28 -18.14 11.26
C LYS A 168 24.86 -18.70 11.03
N LEU A 169 23.97 -18.01 10.32
CA LEU A 169 22.61 -18.50 10.06
C LEU A 169 22.68 -19.88 9.37
N PRO A 170 21.93 -20.87 9.89
CA PRO A 170 21.95 -22.23 9.36
C PRO A 170 21.30 -22.34 7.98
N CYS A 171 20.40 -21.43 7.64
CA CYS A 171 19.68 -21.43 6.37
C CYS A 171 20.41 -20.55 5.35
N ASP A 172 20.98 -21.16 4.30
CA ASP A 172 21.72 -20.49 3.22
C ASP A 172 20.86 -19.43 2.53
N PHE A 173 19.57 -19.72 2.36
CA PHE A 173 18.65 -18.79 1.73
C PHE A 173 18.47 -17.51 2.54
N GLN A 174 18.31 -17.62 3.86
CA GLN A 174 18.20 -16.45 4.73
C GLN A 174 19.47 -15.63 4.73
N ARG A 175 20.62 -16.31 4.80
CA ARG A 175 21.93 -15.70 4.74
C ARG A 175 22.11 -14.94 3.42
N ALA A 176 21.87 -15.59 2.29
CA ALA A 176 21.96 -14.97 0.98
C ALA A 176 21.00 -13.78 0.82
N ALA A 177 19.75 -13.89 1.29
CA ALA A 177 18.78 -12.82 1.20
C ALA A 177 19.20 -11.56 1.99
N ILE A 178 19.76 -11.72 3.20
CA ILE A 178 20.23 -10.60 4.02
C ILE A 178 21.49 -9.98 3.41
N LEU A 179 22.44 -10.80 2.94
CA LEU A 179 23.65 -10.32 2.27
C LEU A 179 23.29 -9.55 1.00
N THR A 180 22.38 -10.07 0.18
CA THR A 180 21.88 -9.38 -1.01
C THR A 180 21.24 -8.04 -0.64
N ALA A 181 20.40 -8.00 0.40
CA ALA A 181 19.82 -6.74 0.88
C ALA A 181 20.91 -5.73 1.28
N ARG A 182 21.92 -6.19 2.00
CA ARG A 182 23.03 -5.35 2.50
C ARG A 182 23.85 -4.73 1.38
N TRP A 183 24.23 -5.53 0.40
CA TRP A 183 25.18 -5.10 -0.64
C TRP A 183 24.50 -4.45 -1.85
N SER A 184 23.29 -4.87 -2.21
CA SER A 184 22.59 -4.33 -3.37
C SER A 184 21.57 -3.22 -3.06
N GLY A 185 21.24 -2.99 -1.78
CA GLY A 185 20.14 -2.12 -1.39
C GLY A 185 18.77 -2.58 -1.92
N ALA A 186 18.65 -3.86 -2.31
CA ALA A 186 17.41 -4.41 -2.81
C ALA A 186 16.33 -4.46 -1.73
N ARG A 187 15.09 -4.14 -2.12
CA ARG A 187 13.95 -4.24 -1.21
C ARG A 187 13.60 -5.71 -0.96
N ARG A 188 13.08 -6.02 0.23
CA ARG A 188 12.62 -7.37 0.58
C ARG A 188 11.76 -8.03 -0.52
N THR A 189 10.86 -7.28 -1.14
CA THR A 189 9.99 -7.79 -2.20
C THR A 189 10.72 -8.01 -3.53
N GLU A 190 11.79 -7.28 -3.79
CA GLU A 190 12.66 -7.46 -4.95
C GLU A 190 13.49 -8.74 -4.75
N ILE A 191 14.10 -8.90 -3.57
CA ILE A 191 14.86 -10.13 -3.23
C ILE A 191 13.98 -11.38 -3.33
N ALA A 192 12.75 -11.32 -2.79
CA ALA A 192 11.82 -12.46 -2.84
C ALA A 192 11.33 -12.80 -4.26
N ARG A 193 11.64 -11.96 -5.25
CA ARG A 193 11.26 -12.13 -6.65
C ARG A 193 12.47 -12.25 -7.58
N LEU A 194 13.68 -12.33 -7.03
CA LEU A 194 14.88 -12.55 -7.85
C LEU A 194 14.70 -13.85 -8.64
N PRO A 195 14.88 -13.83 -9.96
CA PRO A 195 14.92 -15.04 -10.78
C PRO A 195 16.20 -15.81 -10.50
N VAL A 196 16.22 -17.09 -10.84
CA VAL A 196 17.41 -17.96 -10.61
C VAL A 196 18.61 -17.48 -11.43
N ASP A 197 18.36 -16.89 -12.60
CA ASP A 197 19.35 -16.33 -13.53
C ASP A 197 19.63 -14.83 -13.27
N CYS A 198 19.42 -14.36 -12.05
CA CYS A 198 19.66 -12.95 -11.70
C CYS A 198 21.13 -12.55 -11.65
N LEU A 199 22.03 -13.51 -11.61
CA LEU A 199 23.48 -13.27 -11.66
C LEU A 199 23.96 -13.33 -13.10
N ASP A 200 24.72 -12.31 -13.49
CA ASP A 200 25.24 -12.09 -14.83
C ASP A 200 26.60 -11.37 -14.73
N THR A 201 27.27 -11.10 -15.82
CA THR A 201 28.53 -10.36 -15.87
C THR A 201 28.45 -9.16 -16.79
N TYR A 202 29.21 -8.12 -16.47
CA TYR A 202 29.48 -7.02 -17.39
C TYR A 202 30.45 -7.49 -18.49
N PRO A 203 30.59 -6.74 -19.61
CA PRO A 203 31.53 -7.09 -20.68
C PRO A 203 33.00 -7.21 -20.23
N ASP A 204 33.37 -6.55 -19.13
CA ASP A 204 34.68 -6.61 -18.49
C ASP A 204 34.86 -7.83 -17.53
N GLY A 205 33.85 -8.70 -17.44
CA GLY A 205 33.85 -9.86 -16.57
C GLY A 205 33.43 -9.59 -15.13
N THR A 206 33.14 -8.34 -14.74
CA THR A 206 32.69 -8.02 -13.39
C THR A 206 31.29 -8.61 -13.15
N PRO A 207 31.10 -9.41 -12.07
CA PRO A 207 29.80 -9.98 -11.76
C PRO A 207 28.81 -8.89 -11.36
N ARG A 208 27.56 -9.08 -11.76
CA ARG A 208 26.46 -8.17 -11.46
C ARG A 208 25.18 -8.90 -11.09
N LEU A 209 24.38 -8.25 -10.25
CA LEU A 209 23.04 -8.70 -9.88
C LEU A 209 22.00 -7.91 -10.66
N ARG A 210 21.17 -8.60 -11.44
CA ARG A 210 20.02 -8.03 -12.13
C ARG A 210 18.81 -8.07 -11.19
N ILE A 211 18.33 -6.89 -10.79
CA ILE A 211 17.16 -6.72 -9.94
C ILE A 211 15.98 -6.31 -10.83
N PRO A 212 14.96 -7.17 -10.99
CA PRO A 212 13.83 -6.90 -11.87
C PRO A 212 13.02 -5.70 -11.39
N ALA A 213 12.26 -5.10 -12.32
CA ALA A 213 11.41 -3.96 -12.04
C ALA A 213 10.43 -4.25 -10.89
N GLY A 214 10.51 -3.43 -9.86
CA GLY A 214 9.67 -3.51 -8.66
C GLY A 214 8.67 -2.37 -8.59
N LYS A 215 8.45 -1.83 -7.40
CA LYS A 215 7.50 -0.75 -7.11
C LYS A 215 7.72 0.53 -7.98
N THR A 216 8.95 0.76 -8.42
CA THR A 216 9.31 1.95 -9.23
C THR A 216 9.31 1.67 -10.73
N TYR A 217 8.90 0.48 -11.16
CA TYR A 217 8.88 0.05 -12.56
C TYR A 217 10.24 0.18 -13.27
N ARG A 218 11.34 0.17 -12.52
CA ARG A 218 12.71 0.24 -13.05
C ARG A 218 13.48 -1.01 -12.68
N GLU A 219 14.03 -1.66 -13.67
CA GLU A 219 15.06 -2.67 -13.52
C GLU A 219 16.40 -2.00 -13.26
N ARG A 220 17.26 -2.64 -12.49
CA ARG A 220 18.61 -2.13 -12.24
C ARG A 220 19.63 -3.26 -12.13
N LEU A 221 20.84 -2.92 -12.52
CA LEU A 221 22.04 -3.77 -12.38
C LEU A 221 22.85 -3.22 -11.21
N VAL A 222 23.31 -4.11 -10.37
CA VAL A 222 24.15 -3.79 -9.23
C VAL A 222 25.45 -4.61 -9.35
N PRO A 223 26.63 -3.98 -9.40
CA PRO A 223 27.89 -4.70 -9.38
C PRO A 223 28.05 -5.44 -8.03
N LEU A 224 28.70 -6.61 -8.05
CA LEU A 224 28.93 -7.45 -6.88
C LEU A 224 30.39 -7.42 -6.45
#